data_320278ac854cefdefc7d5ddd619ae272
#
_entry.id   320278ac854cefdefc7d5ddd619ae272
#
_cell.length_a   1.000
_cell.length_b   1.000
_cell.length_c   1.000
_cell.angle_alpha   90.00
_cell.angle_beta   90.00
_cell.angle_gamma   90.00
#
_symmetry.space_group_name_H-M   'P 1'
#
loop_
_entity.id
_entity.type
_entity.pdbx_description
1 polymer ?
#
loop_
_entity_poly.entity_id
_entity_poly.type
_entity_poly.pdbx_seq_one_letter_code
_entity_poly.pdbx_strand_id
1 'polypeptide(L)'
;MQETWELLADIEQMRDEDGWMRADSREIAQLLGIQPGRASALVHRLRGQGLIDSGEPVNSRRKVTRLRLTREGAHILKLYTTRGEDAAEAAMPPRRAVLRPAVPAVPPQSLRPTQSAPERLLAVAKAREILGPDAPLDDVLKVAEFAIG
;
A
#
# COMPACT_ATOMS: atom_id res chain seq x y z
N MET A 1 -16.24 13.54 -12.64
CA MET A 1 -16.17 13.42 -11.15
C MET A 1 -17.38 12.74 -10.52
N GLN A 2 -18.39 12.42 -11.32
CA GLN A 2 -19.64 11.79 -10.91
C GLN A 2 -19.44 10.53 -10.05
N GLU A 3 -18.52 9.63 -10.43
CA GLU A 3 -18.20 8.38 -9.71
C GLU A 3 -17.78 8.59 -8.24
N THR A 4 -17.23 9.74 -7.92
CA THR A 4 -16.83 10.10 -6.54
C THR A 4 -18.05 10.29 -5.66
N TRP A 5 -19.02 11.04 -6.18
CA TRP A 5 -20.24 11.37 -5.46
C TRP A 5 -21.15 10.16 -5.31
N GLU A 6 -21.24 9.34 -6.36
CA GLU A 6 -21.98 8.08 -6.35
C GLU A 6 -21.41 7.14 -5.28
N LEU A 7 -20.08 6.95 -5.24
CA LEU A 7 -19.48 6.09 -4.22
C LEU A 7 -19.69 6.59 -2.80
N LEU A 8 -19.58 7.91 -2.55
CA LEU A 8 -19.85 8.46 -1.22
C LEU A 8 -21.30 8.27 -0.80
N ALA A 9 -22.24 8.43 -1.75
CA ALA A 9 -23.66 8.20 -1.51
C ALA A 9 -23.96 6.71 -1.25
N ASP A 10 -23.36 5.81 -2.01
CA ASP A 10 -23.52 4.36 -1.84
C ASP A 10 -22.99 3.89 -0.48
N ILE A 11 -21.84 4.42 -0.05
CA ILE A 11 -21.28 4.10 1.28
C ILE A 11 -22.27 4.54 2.40
N GLU A 12 -22.89 5.71 2.27
CA GLU A 12 -23.83 6.20 3.25
C GLU A 12 -25.14 5.38 3.23
N GLN A 13 -25.62 4.99 2.05
CA GLN A 13 -26.89 4.28 1.88
C GLN A 13 -26.78 2.79 2.25
N MET A 14 -25.63 2.16 1.94
CA MET A 14 -25.41 0.72 2.12
C MET A 14 -24.67 0.37 3.42
N ARG A 15 -24.53 1.31 4.32
CA ARG A 15 -23.89 1.07 5.62
C ARG A 15 -24.73 0.10 6.46
N ASP A 16 -24.04 -0.83 7.13
CA ASP A 16 -24.64 -1.72 8.14
C ASP A 16 -24.91 -0.98 9.47
N GLU A 17 -25.41 -1.71 10.47
CA GLU A 17 -25.69 -1.17 11.80
C GLU A 17 -24.44 -0.58 12.48
N ASP A 18 -23.26 -1.10 12.13
CA ASP A 18 -21.97 -0.61 12.62
C ASP A 18 -21.46 0.62 11.83
N GLY A 19 -22.22 1.08 10.84
CA GLY A 19 -21.87 2.23 9.98
C GLY A 19 -20.85 1.91 8.90
N TRP A 20 -20.66 0.64 8.56
CA TRP A 20 -19.73 0.19 7.54
C TRP A 20 -20.45 -0.39 6.32
N MET A 21 -19.99 0.00 5.13
CA MET A 21 -20.31 -0.72 3.89
C MET A 21 -19.26 -1.81 3.69
N ARG A 22 -19.70 -3.01 3.36
CA ARG A 22 -18.81 -4.14 3.02
C ARG A 22 -18.86 -4.35 1.53
N ALA A 23 -17.76 -4.11 0.85
CA ALA A 23 -17.68 -4.32 -0.59
C ALA A 23 -16.24 -4.66 -1.01
N ASP A 24 -16.11 -5.50 -2.03
CA ASP A 24 -14.86 -5.67 -2.72
C ASP A 24 -14.76 -4.70 -3.92
N SER A 25 -13.58 -4.60 -4.53
CA SER A 25 -13.37 -3.69 -5.65
C SER A 25 -14.19 -4.03 -6.89
N ARG A 26 -14.67 -5.28 -7.02
CA ARG A 26 -15.53 -5.71 -8.12
C ARG A 26 -16.98 -5.29 -7.88
N GLU A 27 -17.46 -5.42 -6.65
CA GLU A 27 -18.78 -4.95 -6.25
C GLU A 27 -18.90 -3.44 -6.42
N ILE A 28 -17.90 -2.68 -5.95
CA ILE A 28 -17.83 -1.22 -6.16
C ILE A 28 -17.81 -0.88 -7.67
N ALA A 29 -17.04 -1.63 -8.44
CA ALA A 29 -16.97 -1.44 -9.88
C ALA A 29 -18.32 -1.69 -10.59
N GLN A 30 -19.07 -2.69 -10.14
CA GLN A 30 -20.41 -2.99 -10.64
C GLN A 30 -21.42 -1.91 -10.27
N LEU A 31 -21.39 -1.43 -9.03
CA LEU A 31 -22.27 -0.34 -8.57
C LEU A 31 -22.07 0.93 -9.39
N LEU A 32 -20.82 1.28 -9.65
CA LEU A 32 -20.46 2.50 -10.37
C LEU A 32 -20.40 2.34 -11.92
N GLY A 33 -20.57 1.12 -12.43
CA GLY A 33 -20.43 0.84 -13.87
C GLY A 33 -19.01 1.09 -14.43
N ILE A 34 -17.96 0.92 -13.60
CA ILE A 34 -16.56 1.16 -13.96
C ILE A 34 -15.71 -0.11 -13.87
N GLN A 35 -14.46 -0.05 -14.29
CA GLN A 35 -13.55 -1.18 -14.15
C GLN A 35 -13.04 -1.36 -12.70
N PRO A 36 -12.76 -2.60 -12.23
CA PRO A 36 -12.30 -2.86 -10.87
C PRO A 36 -11.00 -2.13 -10.48
N GLY A 37 -10.09 -1.96 -11.42
CA GLY A 37 -8.88 -1.18 -11.22
C GLY A 37 -9.15 0.30 -10.94
N ARG A 38 -10.13 0.87 -11.65
CA ARG A 38 -10.57 2.26 -11.46
C ARG A 38 -11.31 2.44 -10.13
N ALA A 39 -12.15 1.47 -9.75
CA ALA A 39 -12.80 1.45 -8.45
C ALA A 39 -11.78 1.42 -7.29
N SER A 40 -10.77 0.55 -7.38
CA SER A 40 -9.69 0.50 -6.40
C SER A 40 -8.93 1.82 -6.31
N ALA A 41 -8.57 2.43 -7.45
CA ALA A 41 -7.89 3.72 -7.48
C ALA A 41 -8.74 4.85 -6.87
N LEU A 42 -10.07 4.83 -7.10
CA LEU A 42 -11.01 5.78 -6.52
C LEU A 42 -11.05 5.67 -4.99
N VAL A 43 -11.17 4.45 -4.46
CA VAL A 43 -11.15 4.17 -3.01
C VAL A 43 -9.83 4.66 -2.40
N HIS A 44 -8.69 4.35 -3.01
CA HIS A 44 -7.40 4.84 -2.54
C HIS A 44 -7.28 6.35 -2.55
N ARG A 45 -7.83 7.02 -3.57
CA ARG A 45 -7.84 8.48 -3.66
C ARG A 45 -8.66 9.09 -2.54
N LEU A 46 -9.91 8.64 -2.33
CA LEU A 46 -10.81 9.17 -1.31
C LEU A 46 -10.28 8.92 0.10
N ARG A 47 -9.65 7.78 0.33
CA ARG A 47 -8.94 7.49 1.57
C ARG A 47 -7.77 8.43 1.79
N GLY A 48 -6.96 8.68 0.76
CA GLY A 48 -5.84 9.64 0.80
C GLY A 48 -6.29 11.09 1.04
N GLN A 49 -7.53 11.43 0.69
CA GLN A 49 -8.17 12.70 0.98
C GLN A 49 -8.82 12.75 2.37
N GLY A 50 -8.90 11.61 3.06
CA GLY A 50 -9.54 11.53 4.38
C GLY A 50 -11.07 11.57 4.34
N LEU A 51 -11.69 11.33 3.18
CA LEU A 51 -13.15 11.33 3.01
C LEU A 51 -13.78 10.00 3.41
N ILE A 52 -13.06 8.92 3.24
CA ILE A 52 -13.48 7.59 3.66
C ILE A 52 -12.41 6.93 4.54
N ASP A 53 -12.87 6.08 5.42
CA ASP A 53 -12.04 5.23 6.26
C ASP A 53 -12.18 3.78 5.78
N SER A 54 -11.13 2.99 5.89
CA SER A 54 -11.16 1.58 5.54
C SER A 54 -10.77 0.74 6.74
N GLY A 55 -11.68 -0.16 7.14
CA GLY A 55 -11.41 -1.15 8.18
C GLY A 55 -10.57 -2.32 7.66
N GLU A 56 -10.21 -3.21 8.58
CA GLU A 56 -9.53 -4.44 8.23
C GLU A 56 -10.39 -5.33 7.31
N PRO A 57 -9.75 -6.07 6.38
CA PRO A 57 -10.47 -6.97 5.50
C PRO A 57 -11.16 -8.07 6.28
N VAL A 58 -12.46 -8.22 6.11
CA VAL A 58 -13.29 -9.21 6.83
C VAL A 58 -12.98 -10.64 6.41
N ASN A 59 -12.39 -10.82 5.24
CA ASN A 59 -12.10 -12.13 4.68
C ASN A 59 -10.79 -12.11 3.90
N SER A 60 -9.80 -12.90 4.35
CA SER A 60 -8.49 -12.99 3.72
C SER A 60 -8.51 -13.59 2.31
N ARG A 61 -9.51 -14.42 1.98
CA ARG A 61 -9.65 -15.03 0.65
C ARG A 61 -10.33 -14.12 -0.37
N ARG A 62 -11.31 -13.33 0.07
CA ARG A 62 -11.90 -12.24 -0.72
C ARG A 62 -11.49 -10.95 -0.03
N LYS A 63 -10.77 -10.09 -0.69
CA LYS A 63 -10.37 -8.77 -0.16
C LYS A 63 -11.59 -7.84 0.01
N VAL A 64 -12.58 -8.29 0.78
CA VAL A 64 -13.74 -7.50 1.15
C VAL A 64 -13.25 -6.46 2.14
N THR A 65 -13.26 -5.23 1.74
CA THR A 65 -12.87 -4.09 2.56
C THR A 65 -14.11 -3.49 3.20
N ARG A 66 -13.99 -3.07 4.45
CA ARG A 66 -15.02 -2.25 5.10
C ARG A 66 -14.73 -0.79 4.78
N LEU A 67 -15.73 -0.09 4.30
CA LEU A 67 -15.65 1.34 3.98
C LEU A 67 -16.69 2.09 4.80
N ARG A 68 -16.33 3.25 5.32
CA ARG A 68 -17.27 4.19 5.93
C ARG A 68 -16.89 5.62 5.60
N LEU A 69 -17.86 6.52 5.63
CA LEU A 69 -17.59 7.94 5.53
C LEU A 69 -16.93 8.44 6.81
N THR A 70 -15.93 9.27 6.64
CA THR A 70 -15.43 10.10 7.74
C THR A 70 -16.39 11.27 7.99
N ARG A 71 -16.17 12.02 9.05
CA ARG A 71 -16.92 13.26 9.30
C ARG A 71 -16.78 14.25 8.14
N GLU A 72 -15.59 14.36 7.57
CA GLU A 72 -15.33 15.19 6.38
C GLU A 72 -16.06 14.66 5.16
N GLY A 73 -16.02 13.35 4.91
CA GLY A 73 -16.73 12.73 3.79
C GLY A 73 -18.23 12.94 3.85
N ALA A 74 -18.83 12.78 5.03
CA ALA A 74 -20.25 13.04 5.25
C ALA A 74 -20.60 14.53 5.04
N HIS A 75 -19.73 15.44 5.48
CA HIS A 75 -19.90 16.87 5.26
C HIS A 75 -19.87 17.25 3.78
N ILE A 76 -18.90 16.72 3.04
CA ILE A 76 -18.76 16.92 1.59
C ILE A 76 -19.96 16.36 0.84
N LEU A 77 -20.41 15.15 1.19
CA LEU A 77 -21.61 14.55 0.58
C LEU A 77 -22.85 15.43 0.84
N LYS A 78 -22.99 15.98 2.05
CA LYS A 78 -24.06 16.90 2.37
C LYS A 78 -23.98 18.21 1.54
N LEU A 79 -22.79 18.75 1.32
CA LEU A 79 -22.61 19.91 0.45
C LEU A 79 -23.01 19.58 -0.98
N TYR A 80 -22.62 18.42 -1.49
CA TYR A 80 -23.00 17.95 -2.82
C TYR A 80 -24.52 17.90 -2.99
N THR A 81 -25.22 17.29 -2.02
CA THR A 81 -26.69 17.14 -2.09
C THR A 81 -27.46 18.44 -1.91
N THR A 82 -26.89 19.42 -1.18
CA THR A 82 -27.59 20.70 -0.87
C THR A 82 -27.19 21.86 -1.77
N ARG A 83 -25.95 21.91 -2.25
CA ARG A 83 -25.39 23.03 -3.00
C ARG A 83 -24.84 22.69 -4.38
N GLY A 84 -24.81 21.39 -4.71
CA GLY A 84 -24.31 20.89 -5.97
C GLY A 84 -22.81 20.55 -6.00
N GLU A 85 -22.37 20.09 -7.15
CA GLU A 85 -21.03 19.55 -7.36
C GLU A 85 -19.94 20.61 -7.15
N ASP A 86 -20.13 21.82 -7.66
CA ASP A 86 -19.14 22.90 -7.57
C ASP A 86 -18.78 23.26 -6.12
N ALA A 87 -19.78 23.33 -5.25
CA ALA A 87 -19.58 23.65 -3.84
C ALA A 87 -18.88 22.51 -3.08
N ALA A 88 -19.21 21.27 -3.42
CA ALA A 88 -18.59 20.10 -2.83
C ALA A 88 -17.13 19.93 -3.31
N GLU A 89 -16.88 20.20 -4.59
CA GLU A 89 -15.53 20.16 -5.17
C GLU A 89 -14.61 21.25 -4.56
N ALA A 90 -15.11 22.46 -4.41
CA ALA A 90 -14.37 23.56 -3.77
C ALA A 90 -14.00 23.27 -2.30
N ALA A 91 -14.84 22.49 -1.61
CA ALA A 91 -14.61 22.08 -0.22
C ALA A 91 -13.77 20.80 -0.09
N MET A 92 -13.46 20.14 -1.21
CA MET A 92 -12.73 18.87 -1.20
C MET A 92 -11.29 19.07 -0.70
N PRO A 93 -10.86 18.33 0.34
CA PRO A 93 -9.51 18.49 0.86
C PRO A 93 -8.48 18.05 -0.19
N PRO A 94 -7.35 18.74 -0.29
CA PRO A 94 -6.25 18.31 -1.14
C PRO A 94 -5.79 16.91 -0.69
N ARG A 95 -5.27 16.14 -1.63
CA ARG A 95 -4.65 14.85 -1.32
C ARG A 95 -3.66 15.07 -0.17
N ARG A 96 -3.95 14.54 1.00
CA ARG A 96 -2.93 14.46 2.04
C ARG A 96 -1.79 13.67 1.42
N ALA A 97 -0.67 14.35 1.17
CA ALA A 97 0.55 13.62 0.90
C ALA A 97 0.66 12.64 2.07
N VAL A 98 0.55 11.35 1.76
CA VAL A 98 0.89 10.33 2.74
C VAL A 98 2.33 10.69 3.08
N LEU A 99 2.51 11.42 4.18
CA LEU A 99 3.81 11.49 4.81
C LEU A 99 4.10 10.01 5.07
N ARG A 100 4.83 9.42 4.13
CA ARG A 100 5.57 8.21 4.45
C ARG A 100 6.20 8.56 5.79
N PRO A 101 5.88 7.85 6.89
CA PRO A 101 6.59 8.10 8.12
C PRO A 101 8.05 8.15 7.68
N ALA A 102 8.67 9.31 7.89
CA ALA A 102 10.06 9.49 7.48
C ALA A 102 10.72 8.27 8.08
N VAL A 103 11.08 7.33 7.21
CA VAL A 103 11.84 6.15 7.64
C VAL A 103 12.95 6.81 8.40
N PRO A 104 13.02 6.65 9.75
CA PRO A 104 14.05 7.35 10.53
C PRO A 104 15.30 7.05 9.73
N ALA A 105 15.96 8.13 9.25
CA ALA A 105 17.06 8.00 8.32
C ALA A 105 17.94 6.95 8.96
N VAL A 106 17.90 5.76 8.41
CA VAL A 106 18.73 4.63 8.88
C VAL A 106 20.08 5.28 8.81
N PRO A 107 20.75 5.52 9.95
CA PRO A 107 22.04 6.18 9.92
C PRO A 107 22.79 5.40 8.87
N PRO A 108 23.41 6.05 7.88
CA PRO A 108 23.99 5.38 6.73
C PRO A 108 24.70 4.19 7.33
N GLN A 109 24.11 3.01 7.18
CA GLN A 109 24.76 1.79 7.67
C GLN A 109 26.09 1.90 6.99
N SER A 110 27.08 2.19 7.81
CA SER A 110 28.46 2.40 7.40
C SER A 110 28.66 1.36 6.33
N LEU A 111 28.76 1.85 5.09
CA LEU A 111 28.88 1.07 3.88
C LEU A 111 29.78 -0.09 4.26
N ARG A 112 29.20 -1.25 4.52
CA ARG A 112 30.00 -2.47 4.54
C ARG A 112 30.67 -2.38 3.18
N PRO A 113 31.99 -2.25 3.12
CA PRO A 113 32.67 -2.02 1.87
C PRO A 113 32.09 -3.05 0.93
N THR A 114 31.50 -2.57 -0.16
CA THR A 114 30.90 -3.43 -1.18
C THR A 114 32.10 -4.17 -1.73
N GLN A 115 32.33 -5.36 -1.16
CA GLN A 115 33.48 -6.16 -1.53
C GLN A 115 33.40 -6.30 -3.02
N SER A 116 34.38 -5.75 -3.70
CA SER A 116 34.41 -5.75 -5.14
C SER A 116 34.32 -7.22 -5.62
N ALA A 117 33.61 -7.48 -6.73
CA ALA A 117 33.48 -8.82 -7.29
C ALA A 117 34.81 -9.63 -7.31
N PRO A 118 35.97 -8.98 -7.55
CA PRO A 118 37.27 -9.67 -7.47
C PRO A 118 37.65 -10.16 -6.05
N GLU A 119 37.25 -9.45 -4.98
CA GLU A 119 37.54 -9.89 -3.61
C GLU A 119 36.75 -11.13 -3.21
N ARG A 120 35.49 -11.24 -3.66
CA ARG A 120 34.68 -12.46 -3.45
C ARG A 120 35.25 -13.67 -4.19
N LEU A 121 35.73 -13.47 -5.40
CA LEU A 121 36.38 -14.53 -6.19
C LEU A 121 37.68 -15.02 -5.55
N LEU A 122 38.47 -14.10 -5.00
CA LEU A 122 39.70 -14.42 -4.27
C LEU A 122 39.41 -15.19 -2.98
N ALA A 123 38.38 -14.82 -2.24
CA ALA A 123 37.95 -15.52 -1.03
C ALA A 123 37.45 -16.94 -1.32
N VAL A 124 36.69 -17.13 -2.39
CA VAL A 124 36.24 -18.46 -2.83
C VAL A 124 37.40 -19.32 -3.31
N ALA A 125 38.35 -18.74 -4.04
CA ALA A 125 39.56 -19.47 -4.47
C ALA A 125 40.40 -19.93 -3.27
N LYS A 126 40.58 -19.08 -2.28
CA LYS A 126 41.31 -19.37 -1.04
C LYS A 126 40.60 -20.43 -0.18
N ALA A 127 39.27 -20.36 -0.09
CA ALA A 127 38.47 -21.36 0.60
C ALA A 127 38.60 -22.76 -0.07
N ARG A 128 38.64 -22.81 -1.38
CA ARG A 128 38.89 -24.07 -2.15
C ARG A 128 40.28 -24.65 -1.94
N GLU A 129 41.27 -23.78 -1.77
CA GLU A 129 42.65 -24.21 -1.49
C GLU A 129 42.75 -24.86 -0.10
N ILE A 130 41.99 -24.38 0.89
CA ILE A 130 41.99 -24.92 2.24
C ILE A 130 41.16 -26.21 2.37
N LEU A 131 40.01 -26.31 1.69
CA LEU A 131 39.08 -27.43 1.79
C LEU A 131 39.36 -28.57 0.79
N GLY A 132 40.16 -28.31 -0.25
CA GLY A 132 40.45 -29.24 -1.31
C GLY A 132 39.51 -29.16 -2.52
N PRO A 133 39.89 -29.72 -3.66
CA PRO A 133 39.16 -29.60 -4.93
C PRO A 133 37.79 -30.31 -4.95
N ASP A 134 37.59 -31.30 -4.07
CA ASP A 134 36.36 -32.08 -4.01
C ASP A 134 35.35 -31.60 -2.94
N ALA A 135 35.62 -30.47 -2.28
CA ALA A 135 34.74 -29.95 -1.27
C ALA A 135 33.40 -29.47 -1.87
N PRO A 136 32.25 -29.75 -1.24
CA PRO A 136 30.97 -29.28 -1.69
C PRO A 136 30.90 -27.72 -1.67
N LEU A 137 30.26 -27.16 -2.66
CA LEU A 137 30.17 -25.71 -2.87
C LEU A 137 29.62 -24.93 -1.64
N ASP A 138 28.73 -25.57 -0.89
CA ASP A 138 28.13 -24.95 0.32
C ASP A 138 29.15 -24.73 1.45
N ASP A 139 30.11 -25.65 1.60
CA ASP A 139 31.16 -25.53 2.61
C ASP A 139 32.21 -24.50 2.20
N VAL A 140 32.51 -24.43 0.90
CA VAL A 140 33.41 -23.41 0.34
C VAL A 140 32.84 -22.01 0.54
N LEU A 141 31.54 -21.82 0.35
CA LEU A 141 30.88 -20.52 0.56
C LEU A 141 30.85 -20.11 2.04
N LYS A 142 30.60 -21.05 2.97
CA LYS A 142 30.65 -20.77 4.41
C LYS A 142 32.03 -20.33 4.89
N VAL A 143 33.08 -20.99 4.41
CA VAL A 143 34.46 -20.61 4.77
C VAL A 143 34.84 -19.26 4.14
N ALA A 144 34.39 -19.00 2.91
CA ALA A 144 34.60 -17.71 2.27
C ALA A 144 33.91 -16.57 3.00
N GLU A 145 32.70 -16.76 3.49
CA GLU A 145 31.98 -15.77 4.30
C GLU A 145 32.68 -15.50 5.64
N PHE A 146 33.20 -16.53 6.28
CA PHE A 146 33.93 -16.39 7.56
C PHE A 146 35.29 -15.71 7.42
N ALA A 147 35.96 -15.88 6.29
CA ALA A 147 37.28 -15.28 6.02
C ALA A 147 37.18 -13.76 5.69
N ILE A 148 35.96 -13.26 5.44
CA ILE A 148 35.72 -11.89 4.99
C ILE A 148 35.11 -11.03 6.14
N GLY A 149 34.61 -11.66 7.22
CA GLY A 149 34.10 -10.98 8.43
C GLY A 149 35.23 -10.59 9.34
#